data_b33346414f94c9674d58a460262a6eaf
#
_entry.id   b33346414f94c9674d58a460262a6eaf
#
_cell.length_a   1.000
_cell.length_b   1.000
_cell.length_c   1.000
_cell.angle_alpha   90.00
_cell.angle_beta   90.00
_cell.angle_gamma   90.00
#
_symmetry.space_group_name_H-M   'P 1'
#
loop_
_entity.id
_entity.type
_entity.pdbx_description
1 polymer ?
#
loop_
_entity_poly.entity_id
_entity_poly.type
_entity_poly.pdbx_seq_one_letter_code
_entity_poly.pdbx_strand_id
1 'polypeptide(L)'
;MAVSSEGRVGLYLQDKHPLREGIEYVRYAEGRGFEAVWQAESRLVREATVPMAAFAATTERIKVGSGVVNSWTRNVGLLAATFVTLDDLAPGRVMLGIGAWWEPLASKVGVDRRRPLLAMREVVETTRRMMAMERVTFDGEFVNVNDIEIDIVHGDRSPRNVPIYIGATGMKMMELAGEIGDGVLLNYLVGPRYNRSALEHLAAGAARAGRRVEDVDRPQLVVCSLDEDRKAALDRARELVTQYLGQQPHIGKASGVDQSLLDEIGRVLTWPASEEEIRGAMNLVSDDVVQMITASGTPDECRAKVREYVEAGCTCPILYPLGDDVFAMIDAFAEGKF
;
A
#
# COMPACT_ATOMS: atom_id res chain seq x y z
N MET A 1 -8.07 -19.28 8.42
CA MET A 1 -9.34 -19.26 7.65
C MET A 1 -9.08 -18.49 6.36
N ALA A 2 -9.65 -18.92 5.23
CA ALA A 2 -9.50 -18.19 3.96
C ALA A 2 -10.05 -16.75 4.10
N VAL A 3 -9.30 -15.77 3.56
CA VAL A 3 -9.70 -14.36 3.58
C VAL A 3 -10.74 -14.12 2.49
N SER A 4 -11.95 -13.66 2.87
CA SER A 4 -13.01 -13.28 1.92
C SER A 4 -12.70 -11.92 1.27
N SER A 5 -13.17 -11.73 0.03
CA SER A 5 -13.15 -10.45 -0.66
C SER A 5 -14.52 -9.76 -0.71
N GLU A 6 -15.57 -10.44 -0.26
CA GLU A 6 -16.95 -9.96 -0.38
C GLU A 6 -17.18 -8.70 0.48
N GLY A 7 -17.63 -7.64 -0.17
CA GLY A 7 -17.98 -6.37 0.48
C GLY A 7 -16.81 -5.56 1.06
N ARG A 8 -15.56 -5.98 0.85
CA ARG A 8 -14.39 -5.31 1.41
C ARG A 8 -13.90 -4.20 0.48
N VAL A 9 -13.77 -3.00 1.01
CA VAL A 9 -13.19 -1.84 0.33
C VAL A 9 -12.42 -0.99 1.33
N GLY A 10 -11.30 -0.41 0.91
CA GLY A 10 -10.47 0.50 1.70
C GLY A 10 -10.26 1.84 1.02
N LEU A 11 -9.86 2.84 1.80
CA LEU A 11 -9.47 4.16 1.34
C LEU A 11 -7.95 4.32 1.46
N TYR A 12 -7.29 4.86 0.43
CA TYR A 12 -5.88 5.22 0.48
C TYR A 12 -5.72 6.73 0.44
N LEU A 13 -5.02 7.26 1.42
CA LEU A 13 -4.74 8.69 1.51
C LEU A 13 -3.24 8.95 1.44
N GLN A 14 -2.85 9.94 0.65
CA GLN A 14 -1.47 10.36 0.48
C GLN A 14 -1.31 11.81 0.96
N ASP A 15 -1.04 12.75 0.10
CA ASP A 15 -0.70 14.14 0.43
C ASP A 15 -1.49 15.20 -0.36
N LYS A 16 -2.40 14.76 -1.22
CA LYS A 16 -3.18 15.65 -2.11
C LYS A 16 -4.07 16.65 -1.36
N HIS A 17 -4.50 16.32 -0.16
CA HIS A 17 -5.44 17.11 0.64
C HIS A 17 -4.85 17.46 2.02
N PRO A 18 -5.30 18.54 2.66
CA PRO A 18 -4.96 18.85 4.04
C PRO A 18 -5.33 17.71 5.00
N LEU A 19 -4.55 17.52 6.06
CA LEU A 19 -4.80 16.43 7.01
C LEU A 19 -6.18 16.51 7.67
N ARG A 20 -6.70 17.70 7.92
CA ARG A 20 -8.05 17.88 8.50
C ARG A 20 -9.15 17.37 7.58
N GLU A 21 -9.04 17.60 6.28
CA GLU A 21 -9.97 17.03 5.29
C GLU A 21 -9.83 15.50 5.23
N GLY A 22 -8.60 14.98 5.34
CA GLY A 22 -8.36 13.54 5.45
C GLY A 22 -9.12 12.89 6.61
N ILE A 23 -9.23 13.55 7.76
CA ILE A 23 -10.05 13.08 8.90
C ILE A 23 -11.53 13.02 8.51
N GLU A 24 -12.04 14.03 7.80
CA GLU A 24 -13.42 14.06 7.34
C GLU A 24 -13.72 12.94 6.35
N TYR A 25 -12.83 12.70 5.38
CA TYR A 25 -12.94 11.58 4.43
C TYR A 25 -12.96 10.23 5.12
N VAL A 26 -12.10 10.02 6.13
CA VAL A 26 -12.06 8.74 6.85
C VAL A 26 -13.31 8.50 7.67
N ARG A 27 -13.83 9.52 8.35
CA ARG A 27 -15.11 9.43 9.08
C ARG A 27 -16.27 9.15 8.13
N TYR A 28 -16.27 9.79 6.97
CA TYR A 28 -17.30 9.57 5.96
C TYR A 28 -17.22 8.14 5.39
N ALA A 29 -16.01 7.68 5.05
CA ALA A 29 -15.77 6.31 4.58
C ALA A 29 -16.21 5.25 5.60
N GLU A 30 -15.94 5.48 6.89
CA GLU A 30 -16.45 4.62 7.97
C GLU A 30 -17.99 4.54 7.96
N GLY A 31 -18.66 5.68 7.79
CA GLY A 31 -20.13 5.75 7.68
C GLY A 31 -20.70 5.08 6.42
N ARG A 32 -19.84 4.85 5.40
CA ARG A 32 -20.18 4.19 4.13
C ARG A 32 -19.73 2.73 4.06
N GLY A 33 -19.27 2.15 5.16
CA GLY A 33 -18.91 0.74 5.23
C GLY A 33 -17.53 0.39 4.68
N PHE A 34 -16.64 1.37 4.53
CA PHE A 34 -15.24 1.09 4.23
C PHE A 34 -14.59 0.35 5.40
N GLU A 35 -13.87 -0.73 5.10
CA GLU A 35 -13.23 -1.57 6.11
C GLU A 35 -11.99 -0.91 6.71
N ALA A 36 -11.21 -0.20 5.88
CA ALA A 36 -9.90 0.31 6.28
C ALA A 36 -9.56 1.64 5.62
N VAL A 37 -8.74 2.44 6.31
CA VAL A 37 -7.95 3.51 5.72
C VAL A 37 -6.47 3.16 5.78
N TRP A 38 -5.75 3.42 4.67
CA TRP A 38 -4.32 3.23 4.56
C TRP A 38 -3.64 4.57 4.29
N GLN A 39 -2.77 5.00 5.20
CA GLN A 39 -2.01 6.25 5.07
C GLN A 39 -0.66 6.00 4.43
N ALA A 40 -0.41 6.67 3.33
CA ALA A 40 0.90 6.65 2.68
C ALA A 40 1.99 7.33 3.52
N GLU A 41 3.19 6.75 3.43
CA GLU A 41 4.44 7.44 3.76
C GLU A 41 5.33 7.39 2.51
N SER A 42 5.33 8.45 1.74
CA SER A 42 6.09 8.50 0.49
C SER A 42 6.81 9.83 0.32
N ARG A 43 7.96 9.80 -0.35
CA ARG A 43 8.73 10.98 -0.77
C ARG A 43 9.05 11.99 0.35
N LEU A 44 8.99 11.59 1.62
CA LEU A 44 9.13 12.47 2.80
C LEU A 44 8.11 13.63 2.85
N VAL A 45 6.99 13.51 2.16
CA VAL A 45 5.94 14.52 2.14
C VAL A 45 5.08 14.46 3.39
N ARG A 46 4.69 13.24 3.78
CA ARG A 46 3.85 13.03 4.96
C ARG A 46 4.32 11.78 5.70
N GLU A 47 4.55 11.91 6.98
CA GLU A 47 4.80 10.82 7.90
C GLU A 47 3.47 10.10 8.18
N ALA A 48 3.44 8.78 8.23
CA ALA A 48 2.18 8.02 8.25
C ALA A 48 1.52 7.96 9.63
N THR A 49 2.30 7.86 10.71
CA THR A 49 1.75 7.54 12.04
C THR A 49 0.99 8.69 12.69
N VAL A 50 1.35 9.93 12.36
CA VAL A 50 0.62 11.13 12.83
C VAL A 50 -0.82 11.18 12.27
N PRO A 51 -1.06 11.06 10.95
CA PRO A 51 -2.42 10.94 10.44
C PRO A 51 -3.15 9.70 10.96
N MET A 52 -2.48 8.55 11.06
CA MET A 52 -3.07 7.32 11.60
C MET A 52 -3.63 7.52 13.01
N ALA A 53 -2.87 8.21 13.90
CA ALA A 53 -3.35 8.52 15.23
C ALA A 53 -4.60 9.43 15.21
N ALA A 54 -4.64 10.42 14.30
CA ALA A 54 -5.80 11.28 14.14
C ALA A 54 -7.03 10.50 13.62
N PHE A 55 -6.86 9.60 12.67
CA PHE A 55 -7.93 8.74 12.17
C PHE A 55 -8.41 7.77 13.25
N ALA A 56 -7.50 7.13 13.97
CA ALA A 56 -7.81 6.21 15.07
C ALA A 56 -8.65 6.89 16.18
N ALA A 57 -8.28 8.13 16.54
CA ALA A 57 -8.95 8.90 17.59
C ALA A 57 -10.32 9.45 17.18
N THR A 58 -10.63 9.54 15.89
CA THR A 58 -11.86 10.18 15.38
C THR A 58 -12.84 9.19 14.75
N THR A 59 -12.53 7.90 14.79
CA THR A 59 -13.35 6.80 14.25
C THR A 59 -13.49 5.68 15.26
N GLU A 60 -14.45 4.77 15.05
CA GLU A 60 -14.78 3.70 16.01
C GLU A 60 -14.58 2.28 15.45
N ARG A 61 -14.71 2.08 14.13
CA ARG A 61 -14.76 0.76 13.50
C ARG A 61 -13.74 0.55 12.40
N ILE A 62 -13.51 1.58 11.57
CA ILE A 62 -12.60 1.50 10.42
C ILE A 62 -11.18 1.17 10.90
N LYS A 63 -10.55 0.21 10.23
CA LYS A 63 -9.16 -0.15 10.49
C LYS A 63 -8.22 0.94 9.96
N VAL A 64 -7.10 1.12 10.63
CA VAL A 64 -6.12 2.17 10.30
C VAL A 64 -4.76 1.53 10.03
N GLY A 65 -4.27 1.65 8.82
CA GLY A 65 -3.01 1.04 8.40
C GLY A 65 -2.01 2.03 7.79
N SER A 66 -0.74 1.72 7.89
CA SER A 66 0.30 2.40 7.11
C SER A 66 0.42 1.75 5.72
N GLY A 67 0.42 2.55 4.67
CA GLY A 67 0.46 2.06 3.30
C GLY A 67 1.58 2.65 2.44
N VAL A 68 2.86 2.46 2.74
CA VAL A 68 3.53 1.74 3.82
C VAL A 68 4.58 2.61 4.52
N VAL A 69 4.88 2.35 5.79
CA VAL A 69 6.11 2.89 6.39
C VAL A 69 7.33 2.15 5.83
N ASN A 70 8.50 2.77 5.84
CA ASN A 70 9.71 2.09 5.37
C ASN A 70 10.45 1.37 6.52
N SER A 71 11.16 0.30 6.18
CA SER A 71 11.89 -0.55 7.13
C SER A 71 13.24 0.00 7.57
N TRP A 72 13.63 1.22 7.17
CA TRP A 72 14.99 1.72 7.34
C TRP A 72 15.12 2.89 8.31
N THR A 73 14.14 3.79 8.31
CA THR A 73 14.24 5.05 9.05
C THR A 73 13.76 4.98 10.50
N ARG A 74 13.08 3.90 10.87
CA ARG A 74 12.65 3.64 12.24
C ARG A 74 13.38 2.43 12.81
N ASN A 75 14.00 2.61 13.97
CA ASN A 75 14.51 1.48 14.76
C ASN A 75 13.35 0.55 15.16
N VAL A 76 13.59 -0.76 15.24
CA VAL A 76 12.56 -1.77 15.54
C VAL A 76 11.87 -1.54 16.89
N GLY A 77 12.60 -1.03 17.90
CA GLY A 77 12.03 -0.68 19.20
C GLY A 77 11.03 0.46 19.10
N LEU A 78 11.40 1.55 18.39
CA LEU A 78 10.49 2.67 18.15
C LEU A 78 9.32 2.25 17.25
N LEU A 79 9.55 1.43 16.24
CA LEU A 79 8.51 0.93 15.37
C LEU A 79 7.47 0.11 16.15
N ALA A 80 7.93 -0.84 16.97
CA ALA A 80 7.05 -1.65 17.83
C ALA A 80 6.28 -0.76 18.83
N ALA A 81 6.96 0.14 19.54
CA ALA A 81 6.34 1.05 20.51
C ALA A 81 5.27 1.94 19.84
N THR A 82 5.53 2.44 18.62
CA THR A 82 4.55 3.25 17.88
C THR A 82 3.28 2.49 17.60
N PHE A 83 3.38 1.24 17.11
CA PHE A 83 2.21 0.45 16.75
C PHE A 83 1.48 -0.11 17.98
N VAL A 84 2.17 -0.38 19.08
CA VAL A 84 1.56 -0.66 20.39
C VAL A 84 0.76 0.54 20.90
N THR A 85 1.33 1.75 20.81
CA THR A 85 0.65 2.99 21.22
C THR A 85 -0.58 3.30 20.33
N LEU A 86 -0.49 3.05 19.03
CA LEU A 86 -1.63 3.18 18.13
C LEU A 86 -2.73 2.16 18.47
N ASP A 87 -2.35 0.92 18.83
CA ASP A 87 -3.32 -0.11 19.20
C ASP A 87 -3.98 0.21 20.55
N ASP A 88 -3.29 0.85 21.51
CA ASP A 88 -3.92 1.39 22.73
C ASP A 88 -4.98 2.44 22.40
N LEU A 89 -4.78 3.25 21.36
CA LEU A 89 -5.74 4.26 20.90
C LEU A 89 -6.92 3.64 20.12
N ALA A 90 -6.68 2.56 19.40
CA ALA A 90 -7.65 1.90 18.53
C ALA A 90 -7.52 0.37 18.59
N PRO A 91 -7.89 -0.27 19.71
CA PRO A 91 -7.64 -1.69 19.95
C PRO A 91 -8.17 -2.60 18.83
N GLY A 92 -7.29 -3.43 18.27
CA GLY A 92 -7.61 -4.39 17.22
C GLY A 92 -7.93 -3.78 15.85
N ARG A 93 -7.77 -2.46 15.66
CA ARG A 93 -8.03 -1.76 14.38
C ARG A 93 -6.75 -1.32 13.67
N VAL A 94 -5.58 -1.49 14.27
CA VAL A 94 -4.31 -1.01 13.73
C VAL A 94 -3.65 -2.08 12.86
N MET A 95 -3.05 -1.66 11.75
CA MET A 95 -2.32 -2.52 10.82
C MET A 95 -0.96 -1.89 10.47
N LEU A 96 0.11 -2.67 10.59
CA LEU A 96 1.45 -2.27 10.17
C LEU A 96 1.68 -2.68 8.71
N GLY A 97 1.58 -1.74 7.78
CA GLY A 97 2.10 -1.92 6.43
C GLY A 97 3.54 -1.41 6.33
N ILE A 98 4.47 -2.27 5.93
CA ILE A 98 5.90 -1.97 5.89
C ILE A 98 6.49 -2.30 4.52
N GLY A 99 7.39 -1.45 4.01
CA GLY A 99 8.01 -1.60 2.69
C GLY A 99 9.51 -1.37 2.69
N ALA A 100 10.17 -1.88 1.65
CA ALA A 100 11.63 -1.80 1.52
C ALA A 100 12.14 -0.46 0.97
N TRP A 101 11.25 0.53 0.79
CA TRP A 101 11.56 1.84 0.22
C TRP A 101 12.12 1.75 -1.21
N TRP A 102 12.67 2.83 -1.76
CA TRP A 102 13.13 2.91 -3.14
C TRP A 102 14.35 3.84 -3.31
N GLU A 103 15.13 3.62 -4.37
CA GLU A 103 16.20 4.49 -4.80
C GLU A 103 15.71 5.52 -5.84
N PRO A 104 16.23 6.75 -5.88
CA PRO A 104 17.40 7.23 -5.11
C PRO A 104 17.08 7.89 -3.76
N LEU A 105 15.84 7.82 -3.28
CA LEU A 105 15.45 8.56 -2.06
C LEU A 105 16.16 8.02 -0.82
N ALA A 106 16.28 6.71 -0.69
CA ALA A 106 16.98 6.08 0.44
C ALA A 106 18.42 6.57 0.55
N SER A 107 19.18 6.56 -0.55
CA SER A 107 20.55 7.06 -0.58
C SER A 107 20.64 8.57 -0.28
N LYS A 108 19.68 9.37 -0.74
CA LYS A 108 19.65 10.84 -0.49
C LYS A 108 19.47 11.20 0.99
N VAL A 109 18.90 10.31 1.78
CA VAL A 109 18.76 10.51 3.25
C VAL A 109 19.76 9.68 4.05
N GLY A 110 20.79 9.15 3.41
CA GLY A 110 21.89 8.44 4.07
C GLY A 110 21.58 6.99 4.44
N VAL A 111 20.54 6.40 3.86
CA VAL A 111 20.20 4.99 4.07
C VAL A 111 20.92 4.11 3.06
N ASP A 112 21.71 3.14 3.54
CA ASP A 112 22.28 2.06 2.74
C ASP A 112 21.26 0.93 2.59
N ARG A 113 20.50 0.95 1.49
CA ARG A 113 19.43 -0.01 1.18
C ARG A 113 19.96 -1.32 0.58
N ARG A 114 20.98 -1.90 1.16
CA ARG A 114 21.52 -3.21 0.73
C ARG A 114 20.68 -4.36 1.27
N ARG A 115 20.64 -5.50 0.56
CA ARG A 115 19.98 -6.76 0.96
C ARG A 115 18.55 -6.58 1.53
N PRO A 116 17.64 -5.89 0.82
CA PRO A 116 16.35 -5.47 1.38
C PRO A 116 15.45 -6.63 1.82
N LEU A 117 15.62 -7.83 1.28
CA LEU A 117 14.87 -9.02 1.71
C LEU A 117 15.29 -9.48 3.10
N LEU A 118 16.59 -9.49 3.39
CA LEU A 118 17.10 -9.84 4.71
C LEU A 118 16.71 -8.79 5.74
N ALA A 119 16.92 -7.51 5.42
CA ALA A 119 16.53 -6.42 6.29
C ALA A 119 15.04 -6.46 6.65
N MET A 120 14.18 -6.70 5.66
CA MET A 120 12.73 -6.84 5.88
C MET A 120 12.41 -8.00 6.82
N ARG A 121 13.05 -9.16 6.63
CA ARG A 121 12.85 -10.33 7.51
C ARG A 121 13.22 -10.01 8.95
N GLU A 122 14.42 -9.48 9.17
CA GLU A 122 14.91 -9.15 10.52
C GLU A 122 14.02 -8.11 11.22
N VAL A 123 13.59 -7.07 10.50
CA VAL A 123 12.71 -6.02 11.04
C VAL A 123 11.34 -6.59 11.39
N VAL A 124 10.71 -7.36 10.49
CA VAL A 124 9.38 -7.93 10.71
C VAL A 124 9.39 -8.91 11.87
N GLU A 125 10.38 -9.81 11.93
CA GLU A 125 10.50 -10.80 12.99
C GLU A 125 10.67 -10.13 14.36
N THR A 126 11.62 -9.21 14.46
CA THR A 126 11.92 -8.53 15.74
C THR A 126 10.76 -7.65 16.19
N THR A 127 10.16 -6.88 15.25
CA THR A 127 9.01 -6.02 15.57
C THR A 127 7.81 -6.84 16.05
N ARG A 128 7.51 -7.97 15.41
CA ARG A 128 6.42 -8.88 15.79
C ARG A 128 6.60 -9.40 17.20
N ARG A 129 7.81 -9.87 17.54
CA ARG A 129 8.14 -10.37 18.90
C ARG A 129 8.01 -9.28 19.95
N MET A 130 8.46 -8.07 19.65
CA MET A 130 8.31 -6.93 20.57
C MET A 130 6.84 -6.55 20.78
N MET A 131 6.01 -6.50 19.72
CA MET A 131 4.57 -6.26 19.85
C MET A 131 3.84 -7.39 20.59
N ALA A 132 4.37 -8.62 20.54
CA ALA A 132 3.91 -9.74 21.36
C ALA A 132 4.37 -9.65 22.83
N MET A 133 4.96 -8.53 23.25
CA MET A 133 5.48 -8.28 24.60
C MET A 133 6.59 -9.25 25.04
N GLU A 134 7.32 -9.82 24.08
CA GLU A 134 8.49 -10.63 24.40
C GLU A 134 9.69 -9.76 24.79
N ARG A 135 10.54 -10.29 25.67
CA ARG A 135 11.90 -9.79 25.86
C ARG A 135 12.78 -10.34 24.76
N VAL A 136 13.38 -9.46 23.95
CA VAL A 136 14.03 -9.80 22.69
C VAL A 136 15.53 -9.52 22.73
N THR A 137 16.31 -10.53 22.39
CA THR A 137 17.69 -10.41 21.92
C THR A 137 17.71 -10.91 20.48
N PHE A 138 18.27 -10.13 19.56
CA PHE A 138 18.41 -10.45 18.15
C PHE A 138 19.72 -9.88 17.63
N ASP A 139 20.58 -10.74 17.06
CA ASP A 139 21.89 -10.40 16.51
C ASP A 139 21.87 -10.69 15.00
N GLY A 140 21.35 -9.74 14.22
CA GLY A 140 21.23 -9.79 12.78
C GLY A 140 22.25 -8.90 12.08
N GLU A 141 22.14 -8.81 10.76
CA GLU A 141 22.98 -7.91 9.96
C GLU A 141 22.45 -6.46 10.00
N PHE A 142 21.13 -6.28 10.08
CA PHE A 142 20.45 -5.00 10.04
C PHE A 142 19.78 -4.64 11.37
N VAL A 143 19.34 -5.65 12.10
CA VAL A 143 18.71 -5.48 13.42
C VAL A 143 19.61 -6.09 14.47
N ASN A 144 20.06 -5.24 15.41
CA ASN A 144 20.86 -5.68 16.53
C ASN A 144 20.28 -5.09 17.81
N VAL A 145 19.64 -5.92 18.62
CA VAL A 145 19.01 -5.55 19.89
C VAL A 145 19.36 -6.57 20.98
N ASN A 146 19.56 -6.10 22.18
CA ASN A 146 19.96 -6.95 23.29
C ASN A 146 19.10 -6.70 24.51
N ASP A 147 18.43 -7.76 24.98
CA ASP A 147 17.66 -7.78 26.22
C ASP A 147 16.63 -6.64 26.34
N ILE A 148 15.88 -6.36 25.23
CA ILE A 148 14.90 -5.27 25.17
C ILE A 148 13.46 -5.79 25.18
N GLU A 149 12.56 -5.04 25.82
CA GLU A 149 11.11 -5.28 25.79
C GLU A 149 10.35 -3.95 25.70
N ILE A 150 9.06 -4.00 25.40
CA ILE A 150 8.14 -2.85 25.54
C ILE A 150 7.78 -2.78 27.04
N ASP A 151 8.43 -1.88 27.78
CA ASP A 151 8.28 -1.76 29.23
C ASP A 151 7.09 -0.87 29.60
N ILE A 152 5.89 -1.44 29.57
CA ILE A 152 4.66 -0.77 30.01
C ILE A 152 4.58 -0.79 31.53
N VAL A 153 4.69 0.38 32.18
CA VAL A 153 4.67 0.50 33.63
C VAL A 153 3.24 0.53 34.21
N HIS A 154 2.33 1.25 33.58
CA HIS A 154 0.99 1.53 34.10
C HIS A 154 -0.16 1.11 33.18
N GLY A 155 0.08 0.24 32.21
CA GLY A 155 -0.92 -0.16 31.23
C GLY A 155 -1.06 -1.67 31.10
N ASP A 156 -1.85 -2.06 30.09
CA ASP A 156 -2.03 -3.46 29.72
C ASP A 156 -0.76 -4.01 29.06
N ARG A 157 -0.24 -5.10 29.59
CA ARG A 157 0.93 -5.83 29.10
C ARG A 157 0.57 -7.04 28.22
N SER A 158 -0.68 -7.16 27.83
CA SER A 158 -1.10 -8.23 26.93
C SER A 158 -0.43 -8.10 25.56
N PRO A 159 -0.12 -9.21 24.89
CA PRO A 159 0.38 -9.19 23.52
C PRO A 159 -0.54 -8.40 22.57
N ARG A 160 0.06 -7.55 21.74
CA ARG A 160 -0.67 -6.82 20.70
C ARG A 160 -0.61 -7.61 19.39
N ASN A 161 -1.78 -8.00 18.91
CA ASN A 161 -1.92 -8.72 17.64
C ASN A 161 -2.08 -7.74 16.45
N VAL A 162 -1.12 -6.84 16.26
CA VAL A 162 -1.09 -5.93 15.13
C VAL A 162 -0.63 -6.70 13.88
N PRO A 163 -1.49 -6.91 12.87
CA PRO A 163 -1.09 -7.63 11.67
C PRO A 163 -0.08 -6.83 10.85
N ILE A 164 0.91 -7.54 10.29
CA ILE A 164 2.00 -6.97 9.50
C ILE A 164 1.79 -7.29 8.03
N TYR A 165 1.60 -6.23 7.21
CA TYR A 165 1.46 -6.29 5.77
C TYR A 165 2.74 -5.83 5.10
N ILE A 166 3.28 -6.61 4.18
CA ILE A 166 4.49 -6.25 3.45
C ILE A 166 4.12 -5.64 2.11
N GLY A 167 4.52 -4.39 1.88
CA GLY A 167 4.41 -3.75 0.58
C GLY A 167 5.41 -4.36 -0.40
N ALA A 168 4.92 -5.04 -1.43
CA ALA A 168 5.75 -5.77 -2.37
C ALA A 168 5.43 -5.39 -3.82
N THR A 169 6.50 -5.11 -4.58
CA THR A 169 6.45 -4.90 -6.03
C THR A 169 7.25 -5.97 -6.78
N GLY A 170 8.42 -6.33 -6.27
CA GLY A 170 9.27 -7.37 -6.85
C GLY A 170 8.87 -8.77 -6.39
N MET A 171 8.97 -9.77 -7.28
CA MET A 171 8.50 -11.14 -7.03
C MET A 171 9.22 -11.84 -5.86
N LYS A 172 10.50 -11.54 -5.61
CA LYS A 172 11.20 -12.07 -4.42
C LYS A 172 10.67 -11.51 -3.10
N MET A 173 10.24 -10.23 -3.10
CA MET A 173 9.60 -9.63 -1.92
C MET A 173 8.17 -10.18 -1.76
N MET A 174 7.49 -10.50 -2.86
CA MET A 174 6.20 -11.17 -2.85
C MET A 174 6.29 -12.56 -2.20
N GLU A 175 7.33 -13.35 -2.53
CA GLU A 175 7.59 -14.63 -1.86
C GLU A 175 7.85 -14.43 -0.36
N LEU A 176 8.69 -13.44 0.00
CA LEU A 176 8.95 -13.14 1.41
C LEU A 176 7.67 -12.72 2.15
N ALA A 177 6.82 -11.90 1.52
CA ALA A 177 5.54 -11.51 2.11
C ALA A 177 4.64 -12.71 2.38
N GLY A 178 4.58 -13.68 1.46
CA GLY A 178 3.87 -14.94 1.66
C GLY A 178 4.41 -15.77 2.82
N GLU A 179 5.73 -15.73 3.03
CA GLU A 179 6.39 -16.51 4.07
C GLU A 179 6.21 -15.92 5.48
N ILE A 180 6.38 -14.60 5.65
CA ILE A 180 6.47 -13.97 6.98
C ILE A 180 5.38 -12.94 7.30
N GLY A 181 4.65 -12.43 6.28
CA GLY A 181 3.61 -11.42 6.47
C GLY A 181 2.25 -12.01 6.86
N ASP A 182 1.41 -11.25 7.54
CA ASP A 182 -0.02 -11.57 7.72
C ASP A 182 -0.80 -11.24 6.46
N GLY A 183 -0.30 -10.28 5.69
CA GLY A 183 -0.79 -9.90 4.38
C GLY A 183 0.29 -9.29 3.50
N VAL A 184 -0.08 -9.03 2.24
CA VAL A 184 0.71 -8.28 1.27
C VAL A 184 -0.10 -7.08 0.77
N LEU A 185 0.50 -5.88 0.78
CA LEU A 185 -0.04 -4.74 0.06
C LEU A 185 0.43 -4.83 -1.39
N LEU A 186 -0.50 -5.21 -2.27
CA LEU A 186 -0.27 -5.28 -3.70
C LEU A 186 -0.13 -3.86 -4.27
N ASN A 187 0.80 -3.71 -5.21
CA ASN A 187 1.18 -2.41 -5.72
C ASN A 187 0.06 -1.72 -6.51
N TYR A 188 0.13 -0.39 -6.59
CA TYR A 188 -0.71 0.42 -7.46
C TYR A 188 -0.13 0.50 -8.88
N LEU A 189 -0.93 0.96 -9.84
CA LEU A 189 -0.55 1.11 -11.25
C LEU A 189 -0.03 -0.19 -11.87
N VAL A 190 -0.65 -1.29 -11.49
CA VAL A 190 -0.44 -2.62 -12.08
C VAL A 190 -1.76 -3.17 -12.61
N GLY A 191 -1.70 -3.94 -13.70
CA GLY A 191 -2.89 -4.57 -14.25
C GLY A 191 -3.19 -5.94 -13.61
N PRO A 192 -4.40 -6.49 -13.80
CA PRO A 192 -4.78 -7.83 -13.33
C PRO A 192 -3.84 -8.96 -13.79
N ARG A 193 -3.16 -8.78 -14.93
CA ARG A 193 -2.13 -9.71 -15.41
C ARG A 193 -0.94 -9.81 -14.45
N TYR A 194 -0.48 -8.67 -13.92
CA TYR A 194 0.59 -8.64 -12.92
C TYR A 194 0.19 -9.40 -11.66
N ASN A 195 -1.04 -9.24 -11.19
CA ASN A 195 -1.52 -9.90 -9.98
C ASN A 195 -1.43 -11.42 -10.09
N ARG A 196 -1.82 -12.00 -11.22
CA ARG A 196 -1.73 -13.46 -11.40
C ARG A 196 -0.31 -13.98 -11.17
N SER A 197 0.69 -13.34 -11.74
CA SER A 197 2.09 -13.71 -11.52
C SER A 197 2.54 -13.45 -10.07
N ALA A 198 2.14 -12.31 -9.47
CA ALA A 198 2.46 -11.97 -8.09
C ALA A 198 1.90 -13.03 -7.10
N LEU A 199 0.68 -13.53 -7.36
CA LEU A 199 0.06 -14.55 -6.50
C LEU A 199 0.75 -15.91 -6.57
N GLU A 200 1.34 -16.29 -7.71
CA GLU A 200 2.14 -17.52 -7.81
C GLU A 200 3.35 -17.45 -6.88
N HIS A 201 4.05 -16.31 -6.86
CA HIS A 201 5.18 -16.08 -5.97
C HIS A 201 4.76 -15.98 -4.49
N LEU A 202 3.65 -15.31 -4.22
CA LEU A 202 3.08 -15.23 -2.87
C LEU A 202 2.74 -16.64 -2.34
N ALA A 203 2.13 -17.48 -3.18
CA ALA A 203 1.79 -18.86 -2.85
C ALA A 203 3.03 -19.70 -2.56
N ALA A 204 4.10 -19.54 -3.36
CA ALA A 204 5.38 -20.21 -3.11
C ALA A 204 5.98 -19.81 -1.75
N GLY A 205 5.89 -18.55 -1.37
CA GLY A 205 6.30 -18.07 -0.05
C GLY A 205 5.45 -18.63 1.08
N ALA A 206 4.13 -18.57 0.95
CA ALA A 206 3.20 -19.12 1.93
C ALA A 206 3.41 -20.62 2.17
N ALA A 207 3.63 -21.38 1.10
CA ALA A 207 3.92 -22.82 1.17
C ALA A 207 5.19 -23.12 1.97
N ARG A 208 6.24 -22.28 1.87
CA ARG A 208 7.47 -22.42 2.69
C ARG A 208 7.20 -22.29 4.19
N ALA A 209 6.18 -21.49 4.55
CA ALA A 209 5.73 -21.33 5.93
C ALA A 209 4.62 -22.31 6.35
N GLY A 210 4.30 -23.31 5.52
CA GLY A 210 3.22 -24.26 5.79
C GLY A 210 1.82 -23.66 5.72
N ARG A 211 1.65 -22.51 5.04
CA ARG A 211 0.37 -21.80 4.86
C ARG A 211 -0.13 -21.91 3.43
N ARG A 212 -1.40 -21.66 3.23
CA ARG A 212 -1.98 -21.48 1.90
C ARG A 212 -2.03 -19.99 1.54
N VAL A 213 -2.04 -19.68 0.26
CA VAL A 213 -2.14 -18.29 -0.20
C VAL A 213 -3.46 -17.63 0.20
N GLU A 214 -4.52 -18.42 0.37
CA GLU A 214 -5.83 -17.96 0.84
C GLU A 214 -5.82 -17.49 2.30
N ASP A 215 -4.82 -17.90 3.09
CA ASP A 215 -4.65 -17.49 4.48
C ASP A 215 -3.83 -16.18 4.60
N VAL A 216 -3.33 -15.65 3.48
CA VAL A 216 -2.58 -14.37 3.40
C VAL A 216 -3.53 -13.30 2.85
N ASP A 217 -3.76 -12.23 3.58
CA ASP A 217 -4.57 -11.11 3.11
C ASP A 217 -3.85 -10.33 1.98
N ARG A 218 -4.59 -9.89 0.95
CA ARG A 218 -4.04 -9.32 -0.28
C ARG A 218 -4.75 -8.02 -0.68
N PRO A 219 -4.80 -7.02 0.24
CA PRO A 219 -5.31 -5.71 -0.15
C PRO A 219 -4.45 -5.11 -1.26
N GLN A 220 -5.10 -4.38 -2.18
CA GLN A 220 -4.43 -3.78 -3.33
C GLN A 220 -4.74 -2.30 -3.47
N LEU A 221 -3.69 -1.50 -3.63
CA LEU A 221 -3.80 -0.10 -3.98
C LEU A 221 -4.32 0.03 -5.43
N VAL A 222 -5.49 0.66 -5.58
CA VAL A 222 -6.12 0.90 -6.87
C VAL A 222 -6.28 2.41 -7.08
N VAL A 223 -5.54 2.95 -8.03
CA VAL A 223 -5.72 4.35 -8.44
C VAL A 223 -7.11 4.51 -9.02
N CYS A 224 -7.91 5.41 -8.45
CA CYS A 224 -9.28 5.66 -8.84
C CYS A 224 -9.47 7.11 -9.28
N SER A 225 -9.83 7.31 -10.55
CA SER A 225 -10.19 8.60 -11.12
C SER A 225 -11.60 8.51 -11.68
N LEU A 226 -12.58 8.89 -10.84
CA LEU A 226 -14.00 8.78 -11.14
C LEU A 226 -14.57 10.15 -11.54
N ASP A 227 -15.34 10.17 -12.63
CA ASP A 227 -16.05 11.35 -13.11
C ASP A 227 -17.19 10.93 -14.05
N GLU A 228 -18.29 11.66 -14.10
CA GLU A 228 -19.33 11.45 -15.13
C GLU A 228 -18.81 11.79 -16.53
N ASP A 229 -17.89 12.75 -16.65
CA ASP A 229 -17.10 12.96 -17.85
C ASP A 229 -15.92 11.96 -17.89
N ARG A 230 -16.14 10.88 -18.64
CA ARG A 230 -15.13 9.82 -18.83
C ARG A 230 -13.78 10.38 -19.28
N LYS A 231 -13.79 11.37 -20.18
CA LYS A 231 -12.54 11.94 -20.69
C LYS A 231 -11.78 12.70 -19.61
N ALA A 232 -12.46 13.49 -18.79
CA ALA A 232 -11.86 14.19 -17.67
C ALA A 232 -11.25 13.22 -16.66
N ALA A 233 -11.92 12.11 -16.36
CA ALA A 233 -11.42 11.06 -15.48
C ALA A 233 -10.11 10.43 -15.99
N LEU A 234 -10.08 10.08 -17.28
CA LEU A 234 -8.90 9.46 -17.91
C LEU A 234 -7.72 10.43 -18.01
N ASP A 235 -7.96 11.66 -18.43
CA ASP A 235 -6.91 12.68 -18.57
C ASP A 235 -6.26 13.01 -17.21
N ARG A 236 -7.03 13.03 -16.13
CA ARG A 236 -6.54 13.22 -14.76
C ARG A 236 -5.60 12.08 -14.31
N ALA A 237 -5.91 10.85 -14.68
CA ALA A 237 -5.08 9.69 -14.33
C ALA A 237 -3.84 9.55 -15.23
N ARG A 238 -3.91 10.05 -16.46
CA ARG A 238 -2.86 9.89 -17.49
C ARG A 238 -1.51 10.40 -17.05
N GLU A 239 -1.46 11.53 -16.36
CA GLU A 239 -0.20 12.10 -15.88
C GLU A 239 0.52 11.14 -14.93
N LEU A 240 -0.18 10.65 -13.91
CA LEU A 240 0.38 9.71 -12.93
C LEU A 240 0.81 8.40 -13.60
N VAL A 241 -0.01 7.87 -14.51
CA VAL A 241 0.31 6.67 -15.32
C VAL A 241 1.58 6.89 -16.12
N THR A 242 1.69 8.00 -16.83
CA THR A 242 2.84 8.32 -17.69
C THR A 242 4.13 8.40 -16.87
N GLN A 243 4.11 9.12 -15.76
CA GLN A 243 5.26 9.22 -14.85
C GLN A 243 5.67 7.86 -14.31
N TYR A 244 4.69 7.03 -13.90
CA TYR A 244 4.98 5.71 -13.33
C TYR A 244 5.56 4.75 -14.37
N LEU A 245 5.04 4.73 -15.60
CA LEU A 245 5.58 3.91 -16.70
C LEU A 245 7.03 4.29 -17.04
N GLY A 246 7.38 5.57 -16.97
CA GLY A 246 8.76 6.03 -17.12
C GLY A 246 9.68 5.62 -15.97
N GLN A 247 9.16 5.66 -14.72
CA GLN A 247 9.94 5.29 -13.53
C GLN A 247 10.10 3.78 -13.35
N GLN A 248 9.07 3.00 -13.70
CA GLN A 248 8.97 1.57 -13.44
C GLN A 248 8.57 0.77 -14.71
N PRO A 249 9.32 0.90 -15.83
CA PRO A 249 8.92 0.29 -17.10
C PRO A 249 8.78 -1.24 -16.99
N HIS A 250 9.56 -1.89 -16.14
CA HIS A 250 9.46 -3.33 -15.91
C HIS A 250 8.12 -3.75 -15.28
N ILE A 251 7.51 -2.90 -14.46
CA ILE A 251 6.19 -3.13 -13.88
C ILE A 251 5.09 -2.92 -14.94
N GLY A 252 5.21 -1.86 -15.76
CA GLY A 252 4.33 -1.65 -16.92
C GLY A 252 4.33 -2.86 -17.85
N LYS A 253 5.51 -3.38 -18.20
CA LYS A 253 5.65 -4.60 -19.00
C LYS A 253 4.99 -5.82 -18.35
N ALA A 254 5.21 -6.03 -17.06
CA ALA A 254 4.59 -7.13 -16.32
C ALA A 254 3.05 -7.02 -16.28
N SER A 255 2.52 -5.79 -16.33
CA SER A 255 1.08 -5.49 -16.41
C SER A 255 0.49 -5.67 -17.82
N GLY A 256 1.33 -5.79 -18.86
CA GLY A 256 0.90 -6.01 -20.23
C GLY A 256 1.05 -4.79 -21.16
N VAL A 257 1.69 -3.72 -20.68
CA VAL A 257 2.01 -2.55 -21.53
C VAL A 257 3.10 -2.95 -22.53
N ASP A 258 2.92 -2.51 -23.80
CA ASP A 258 3.83 -2.84 -24.89
C ASP A 258 5.24 -2.25 -24.66
N GLN A 259 6.26 -3.05 -24.96
CA GLN A 259 7.66 -2.65 -24.79
C GLN A 259 8.01 -1.43 -25.65
N SER A 260 7.46 -1.32 -26.86
CA SER A 260 7.69 -0.18 -27.74
C SER A 260 7.22 1.14 -27.12
N LEU A 261 6.04 1.12 -26.48
CA LEU A 261 5.52 2.30 -25.77
C LEU A 261 6.40 2.68 -24.56
N LEU A 262 6.85 1.68 -23.79
CA LEU A 262 7.74 1.92 -22.65
C LEU A 262 9.08 2.51 -23.09
N ASP A 263 9.63 2.04 -24.23
CA ASP A 263 10.86 2.56 -24.82
C ASP A 263 10.68 4.00 -25.34
N GLU A 264 9.51 4.33 -25.92
CA GLU A 264 9.19 5.69 -26.38
C GLU A 264 9.04 6.65 -25.20
N ILE A 265 8.31 6.27 -24.16
CA ILE A 265 8.20 7.05 -22.93
C ILE A 265 9.59 7.30 -22.32
N GLY A 266 10.44 6.28 -22.26
CA GLY A 266 11.81 6.39 -21.71
C GLY A 266 12.75 7.27 -22.53
N ARG A 267 12.45 7.53 -23.83
CA ARG A 267 13.21 8.50 -24.63
C ARG A 267 12.78 9.95 -24.37
N VAL A 268 11.53 10.16 -23.98
CA VAL A 268 10.96 11.50 -23.71
C VAL A 268 11.19 11.90 -22.25
N LEU A 269 10.97 10.98 -21.31
CA LEU A 269 11.11 11.26 -19.87
C LEU A 269 12.52 11.04 -19.39
N THR A 270 13.16 12.10 -18.92
CA THR A 270 14.38 12.02 -18.11
C THR A 270 14.04 12.11 -16.61
N TRP A 271 14.99 11.77 -15.73
CA TRP A 271 14.74 11.87 -14.29
C TRP A 271 15.79 12.77 -13.61
N PRO A 272 15.35 13.82 -12.91
CA PRO A 272 13.95 14.30 -12.72
C PRO A 272 13.34 14.82 -14.03
N ALA A 273 12.09 14.47 -14.30
CA ALA A 273 11.38 14.92 -15.50
C ALA A 273 10.84 16.35 -15.31
N SER A 274 10.91 17.15 -16.37
CA SER A 274 10.27 18.46 -16.44
C SER A 274 8.77 18.32 -16.76
N GLU A 275 7.96 19.33 -16.46
CA GLU A 275 6.55 19.36 -16.83
C GLU A 275 6.31 19.25 -18.35
N GLU A 276 7.23 19.79 -19.16
CA GLU A 276 7.15 19.72 -20.62
C GLU A 276 7.38 18.29 -21.11
N GLU A 277 8.38 17.59 -20.58
CA GLU A 277 8.64 16.19 -20.88
C GLU A 277 7.44 15.31 -20.47
N ILE A 278 6.85 15.54 -19.29
CA ILE A 278 5.68 14.81 -18.82
C ILE A 278 4.51 15.03 -19.78
N ARG A 279 4.18 16.29 -20.14
CA ARG A 279 3.12 16.61 -21.10
C ARG A 279 3.36 15.99 -22.47
N GLY A 280 4.61 16.02 -22.94
CA GLY A 280 5.00 15.37 -24.20
C GLY A 280 4.76 13.87 -24.18
N ALA A 281 5.19 13.20 -23.13
CA ALA A 281 5.03 11.75 -22.97
C ALA A 281 3.57 11.33 -22.74
N MET A 282 2.73 12.16 -22.11
CA MET A 282 1.30 11.90 -21.95
C MET A 282 0.57 11.67 -23.28
N ASN A 283 1.02 12.31 -24.37
CA ASN A 283 0.43 12.11 -25.70
C ASN A 283 0.67 10.70 -26.27
N LEU A 284 1.62 9.96 -25.75
CA LEU A 284 1.91 8.57 -26.13
C LEU A 284 0.99 7.57 -25.42
N VAL A 285 0.44 7.94 -24.26
CA VAL A 285 -0.33 7.05 -23.40
C VAL A 285 -1.81 7.10 -23.78
N SER A 286 -2.33 6.03 -24.36
CA SER A 286 -3.74 5.93 -24.76
C SER A 286 -4.68 5.74 -23.56
N ASP A 287 -5.98 5.95 -23.78
CA ASP A 287 -7.04 5.66 -22.80
C ASP A 287 -7.00 4.21 -22.33
N ASP A 288 -6.77 3.27 -23.25
CA ASP A 288 -6.69 1.83 -22.94
C ASP A 288 -5.53 1.51 -21.99
N VAL A 289 -4.38 2.17 -22.14
CA VAL A 289 -3.24 2.02 -21.24
C VAL A 289 -3.56 2.58 -19.86
N VAL A 290 -4.24 3.74 -19.80
CA VAL A 290 -4.70 4.29 -18.51
C VAL A 290 -5.64 3.30 -17.81
N GLN A 291 -6.67 2.82 -18.49
CA GLN A 291 -7.64 1.87 -17.93
C GLN A 291 -7.04 0.47 -17.66
N MET A 292 -5.97 0.09 -18.35
CA MET A 292 -5.28 -1.18 -18.09
C MET A 292 -4.80 -1.29 -16.63
N ILE A 293 -4.29 -0.19 -16.06
CA ILE A 293 -3.60 -0.18 -14.75
C ILE A 293 -4.23 0.76 -13.71
N THR A 294 -5.38 1.35 -14.03
CA THR A 294 -6.15 2.19 -13.09
C THR A 294 -7.65 1.92 -13.20
N ALA A 295 -8.40 2.25 -12.15
CA ALA A 295 -9.86 2.35 -12.19
C ALA A 295 -10.24 3.80 -12.55
N SER A 296 -10.19 4.14 -13.85
CA SER A 296 -10.46 5.49 -14.34
C SER A 296 -11.56 5.48 -15.39
N GLY A 297 -12.50 6.43 -15.28
CA GLY A 297 -13.66 6.56 -16.15
C GLY A 297 -14.93 6.92 -15.40
N THR A 298 -16.07 6.52 -15.97
CA THR A 298 -17.37 6.66 -15.29
C THR A 298 -17.44 5.78 -14.03
N PRO A 299 -18.39 6.04 -13.10
CA PRO A 299 -18.56 5.19 -11.92
C PRO A 299 -18.70 3.70 -12.22
N ASP A 300 -19.43 3.34 -13.31
CA ASP A 300 -19.61 1.94 -13.71
C ASP A 300 -18.32 1.32 -14.25
N GLU A 301 -17.53 2.06 -15.04
CA GLU A 301 -16.24 1.61 -15.52
C GLU A 301 -15.24 1.41 -14.37
N CYS A 302 -15.23 2.32 -13.39
CA CYS A 302 -14.41 2.18 -12.19
C CYS A 302 -14.78 0.95 -11.37
N ARG A 303 -16.08 0.69 -11.14
CA ARG A 303 -16.56 -0.52 -10.46
C ARG A 303 -16.20 -1.79 -11.23
N ALA A 304 -16.40 -1.80 -12.54
CA ALA A 304 -16.02 -2.93 -13.37
C ALA A 304 -14.52 -3.24 -13.26
N LYS A 305 -13.68 -2.21 -13.27
CA LYS A 305 -12.23 -2.38 -13.11
C LYS A 305 -11.84 -2.91 -11.73
N VAL A 306 -12.49 -2.45 -10.68
CA VAL A 306 -12.27 -2.98 -9.31
C VAL A 306 -12.64 -4.46 -9.23
N ARG A 307 -13.75 -4.89 -9.87
CA ARG A 307 -14.08 -6.33 -9.98
C ARG A 307 -12.98 -7.15 -10.64
N GLU A 308 -12.38 -6.64 -11.73
CA GLU A 308 -11.26 -7.34 -12.40
C GLU A 308 -10.07 -7.58 -11.45
N TYR A 309 -9.76 -6.62 -10.55
CA TYR A 309 -8.72 -6.79 -9.55
C TYR A 309 -9.10 -7.84 -8.49
N VAL A 310 -10.36 -7.86 -8.06
CA VAL A 310 -10.86 -8.87 -7.12
C VAL A 310 -10.81 -10.26 -7.75
N GLU A 311 -11.24 -10.41 -9.00
CA GLU A 311 -11.15 -11.66 -9.78
C GLU A 311 -9.69 -12.09 -10.00
N ALA A 312 -8.76 -11.15 -10.06
CA ALA A 312 -7.33 -11.41 -10.14
C ALA A 312 -6.68 -11.67 -8.77
N GLY A 313 -7.47 -11.80 -7.70
CA GLY A 313 -7.04 -12.25 -6.37
C GLY A 313 -6.80 -11.16 -5.32
N CYS A 314 -7.15 -9.91 -5.62
CA CYS A 314 -7.23 -8.86 -4.59
C CYS A 314 -8.35 -9.21 -3.59
N THR A 315 -8.06 -9.11 -2.28
CA THR A 315 -9.04 -9.38 -1.23
C THR A 315 -9.73 -8.12 -0.72
N CYS A 316 -9.11 -6.96 -0.87
CA CYS A 316 -9.65 -5.67 -0.46
C CYS A 316 -9.07 -4.58 -1.38
N PRO A 317 -9.83 -4.08 -2.37
CA PRO A 317 -9.39 -2.92 -3.14
C PRO A 317 -9.28 -1.70 -2.23
N ILE A 318 -8.12 -1.03 -2.27
CA ILE A 318 -7.84 0.19 -1.50
C ILE A 318 -7.79 1.34 -2.49
N LEU A 319 -8.83 2.16 -2.50
CA LEU A 319 -9.04 3.18 -3.52
C LEU A 319 -8.19 4.42 -3.23
N TYR A 320 -7.34 4.79 -4.17
CA TYR A 320 -6.54 6.01 -4.16
C TYR A 320 -7.22 7.08 -5.02
N PRO A 321 -7.89 8.08 -4.42
CA PRO A 321 -8.65 9.09 -5.15
C PRO A 321 -7.72 10.07 -5.88
N LEU A 322 -7.89 10.21 -7.18
CA LEU A 322 -7.27 11.27 -7.98
C LEU A 322 -8.20 12.46 -8.22
N GLY A 323 -9.51 12.26 -8.17
CA GLY A 323 -10.52 13.31 -8.28
C GLY A 323 -10.48 14.28 -7.09
N ASP A 324 -11.06 15.45 -7.27
CA ASP A 324 -11.19 16.45 -6.20
C ASP A 324 -12.37 16.12 -5.27
N ASP A 325 -13.40 15.46 -5.80
CA ASP A 325 -14.53 14.97 -5.00
C ASP A 325 -14.29 13.56 -4.48
N VAL A 326 -13.60 13.49 -3.33
CA VAL A 326 -13.34 12.22 -2.64
C VAL A 326 -14.63 11.62 -2.07
N PHE A 327 -15.61 12.43 -1.69
CA PHE A 327 -16.90 11.96 -1.17
C PHE A 327 -17.69 11.22 -2.25
N ALA A 328 -17.74 11.74 -3.48
CA ALA A 328 -18.40 11.05 -4.60
C ALA A 328 -17.74 9.68 -4.89
N MET A 329 -16.42 9.59 -4.82
CA MET A 329 -15.74 8.29 -4.95
C MET A 329 -16.13 7.34 -3.81
N ILE A 330 -16.16 7.81 -2.56
CA ILE A 330 -16.56 6.98 -1.41
C ILE A 330 -18.01 6.50 -1.59
N ASP A 331 -18.94 7.35 -2.02
CA ASP A 331 -20.33 6.98 -2.28
C ASP A 331 -20.47 5.94 -3.41
N ALA A 332 -19.67 6.07 -4.47
CA ALA A 332 -19.69 5.13 -5.60
C ALA A 332 -19.30 3.70 -5.21
N PHE A 333 -18.53 3.53 -4.13
CA PHE A 333 -18.06 2.23 -3.63
C PHE A 333 -18.59 1.90 -2.23
N ALA A 334 -19.60 2.61 -1.76
CA ALA A 334 -20.20 2.37 -0.45
C ALA A 334 -20.62 0.90 -0.27
N GLU A 335 -20.37 0.34 0.92
CA GLU A 335 -20.69 -1.05 1.29
C GLU A 335 -20.00 -2.09 0.36
N GLY A 336 -18.86 -1.73 -0.25
CA GLY A 336 -18.13 -2.62 -1.16
C GLY A 336 -18.90 -2.96 -2.44
N LYS A 337 -19.72 -2.04 -2.93
CA LYS A 337 -20.45 -2.21 -4.19
C LYS A 337 -19.53 -1.96 -5.39
N PHE A 338 -19.13 -3.01 -6.07
CA PHE A 338 -18.39 -2.99 -7.34
C PHE A 338 -18.71 -4.20 -8.21
#